data_16a15fa7a8aaae98be84b5c63ee1d743
#
_entry.id   16a15fa7a8aaae98be84b5c63ee1d743
#
_cell.length_a   1.000
_cell.length_b   1.000
_cell.length_c   1.000
_cell.angle_alpha   90.00
_cell.angle_beta   90.00
_cell.angle_gamma   90.00
#
_symmetry.space_group_name_H-M   'P 1'
#
loop_
_entity.id
_entity.type
_entity.pdbx_description
1 polymer ?
#
loop_
_entity_poly.entity_id
_entity_poly.type
_entity_poly.pdbx_seq_one_letter_code
_entity_poly.pdbx_strand_id
1 'polypeptide(L)'
;MIIKQKESRQSDIDNLSSLLHSNLPEEERFLIERELTFIKSGEKGEKDSTYYLDFDFGSSLNWAVIHDLRLEFENKLAQIDHLLINRFFEFYVLETKSFSYALKITNDGEFLASYNNKYYGIPSPIEQNRRHIVLLEKVIKARNIMPTRLGIQMSPALKSYILISPQSRVMRPSLEHFDTSMVIKADTLRSLIDKESDKITVGGVIGLGKLSSSETIMDVARRLIKSHKPGKVDFRSRFGIDKKAESIDTAAEKIPIGNEKNIKVPICPKCGANTVLRTAMKGSKAGSEFWGCSTYPKCKGTRALN
;
A
#
# COMPACT_ATOMS: atom_id res chain seq x y z
N MET A 1 14.88 11.01 17.01
CA MET A 1 14.49 12.36 16.49
C MET A 1 13.70 12.19 15.18
N ILE A 2 12.60 12.88 15.02
CA ILE A 2 11.81 12.86 13.79
C ILE A 2 12.51 13.75 12.75
N ILE A 3 12.84 13.19 11.59
CA ILE A 3 13.53 13.87 10.49
C ILE A 3 12.53 14.24 9.38
N LYS A 4 11.50 13.42 9.17
CA LYS A 4 10.38 13.73 8.28
C LYS A 4 9.08 13.33 8.97
N GLN A 5 8.17 14.28 9.07
CA GLN A 5 6.83 14.06 9.60
C GLN A 5 5.96 13.31 8.57
N LYS A 6 4.91 12.67 9.07
CA LYS A 6 3.87 12.10 8.23
C LYS A 6 3.17 13.20 7.43
N GLU A 7 3.00 12.96 6.14
CA GLU A 7 2.24 13.85 5.28
C GLU A 7 0.73 13.62 5.47
N SER A 8 -0.03 14.71 5.51
CA SER A 8 -1.48 14.62 5.57
C SER A 8 -2.06 14.29 4.19
N ARG A 9 -3.02 13.38 4.15
CA ARG A 9 -3.79 13.09 2.94
C ARG A 9 -5.07 13.92 2.83
N GLN A 10 -5.17 14.99 3.63
CA GLN A 10 -6.36 15.86 3.64
C GLN A 10 -6.64 16.44 2.24
N SER A 11 -5.62 16.85 1.52
CA SER A 11 -5.76 17.35 0.14
C SER A 11 -6.37 16.30 -0.82
N ASP A 12 -5.99 15.02 -0.67
CA ASP A 12 -6.56 13.92 -1.46
C ASP A 12 -8.04 13.72 -1.09
N ILE A 13 -8.36 13.76 0.21
CA ILE A 13 -9.72 13.64 0.74
C ILE A 13 -10.60 14.78 0.22
N ASP A 14 -10.11 16.01 0.26
CA ASP A 14 -10.83 17.20 -0.20
C ASP A 14 -11.07 17.14 -1.72
N ASN A 15 -10.07 16.72 -2.50
CA ASN A 15 -10.18 16.55 -3.94
C ASN A 15 -11.26 15.50 -4.30
N LEU A 16 -11.21 14.32 -3.69
CA LEU A 16 -12.21 13.27 -3.91
C LEU A 16 -13.62 13.70 -3.45
N SER A 17 -13.71 14.37 -2.30
CA SER A 17 -14.98 14.91 -1.82
C SER A 17 -15.55 15.95 -2.77
N SER A 18 -14.71 16.83 -3.33
CA SER A 18 -15.12 17.82 -4.34
C SER A 18 -15.65 17.15 -5.61
N LEU A 19 -15.01 16.05 -6.07
CA LEU A 19 -15.48 15.31 -7.22
C LEU A 19 -16.88 14.72 -7.00
N LEU A 20 -17.21 14.28 -5.78
CA LEU A 20 -18.55 13.76 -5.48
C LEU A 20 -19.69 14.80 -5.58
N HIS A 21 -19.36 16.10 -5.53
CA HIS A 21 -20.33 17.17 -5.75
C HIS A 21 -20.57 17.47 -7.24
N SER A 22 -19.77 16.88 -8.14
CA SER A 22 -19.97 17.01 -9.59
C SER A 22 -21.07 16.08 -10.08
N ASN A 23 -21.64 16.38 -11.26
CA ASN A 23 -22.62 15.50 -11.91
C ASN A 23 -21.90 14.30 -12.53
N LEU A 24 -21.72 13.24 -11.75
CA LEU A 24 -21.02 12.01 -12.15
C LEU A 24 -22.01 10.87 -12.36
N PRO A 25 -21.75 9.98 -13.32
CA PRO A 25 -22.41 8.68 -13.41
C PRO A 25 -22.28 7.87 -12.13
N GLU A 26 -23.24 6.99 -11.86
CA GLU A 26 -23.29 6.20 -10.62
C GLU A 26 -22.05 5.30 -10.42
N GLU A 27 -21.51 4.77 -11.53
CA GLU A 27 -20.30 3.92 -11.46
C GLU A 27 -19.06 4.69 -11.00
N GLU A 28 -18.82 5.88 -11.55
CA GLU A 28 -17.69 6.72 -11.14
C GLU A 28 -17.87 7.24 -9.71
N ARG A 29 -19.09 7.63 -9.33
CA ARG A 29 -19.42 8.01 -7.96
C ARG A 29 -19.08 6.90 -6.97
N PHE A 30 -19.51 5.68 -7.25
CA PHE A 30 -19.21 4.50 -6.42
C PHE A 30 -17.68 4.25 -6.28
N LEU A 31 -16.92 4.39 -7.37
CA LEU A 31 -15.46 4.22 -7.34
C LEU A 31 -14.78 5.29 -6.48
N ILE A 32 -15.23 6.54 -6.57
CA ILE A 32 -14.70 7.66 -5.80
C ILE A 32 -15.03 7.50 -4.30
N GLU A 33 -16.27 7.13 -3.95
CA GLU A 33 -16.70 6.89 -2.57
C GLU A 33 -15.88 5.74 -1.94
N ARG A 34 -15.63 4.68 -2.70
CA ARG A 34 -14.79 3.57 -2.28
C ARG A 34 -13.35 3.99 -2.03
N GLU A 35 -12.75 4.75 -2.96
CA GLU A 35 -11.39 5.27 -2.80
C GLU A 35 -11.27 6.20 -1.60
N LEU A 36 -12.24 7.10 -1.42
CA LEU A 36 -12.31 8.01 -0.27
C LEU A 36 -12.36 7.24 1.06
N THR A 37 -13.15 6.16 1.10
CA THR A 37 -13.23 5.28 2.27
C THR A 37 -11.89 4.59 2.56
N PHE A 38 -11.20 4.11 1.52
CA PHE A 38 -9.89 3.49 1.66
C PHE A 38 -8.83 4.48 2.16
N ILE A 39 -8.80 5.69 1.61
CA ILE A 39 -7.84 6.72 2.03
C ILE A 39 -8.08 7.12 3.49
N LYS A 40 -9.32 7.37 3.90
CA LYS A 40 -9.66 7.73 5.28
C LYS A 40 -9.30 6.61 6.27
N SER A 41 -9.59 5.36 5.91
CA SER A 41 -9.27 4.20 6.75
C SER A 41 -7.75 3.98 6.87
N GLY A 42 -7.03 4.10 5.75
CA GLY A 42 -5.56 4.00 5.71
C GLY A 42 -4.91 5.09 6.56
N GLU A 43 -5.30 6.36 6.35
CA GLU A 43 -4.75 7.49 7.09
C GLU A 43 -4.94 7.36 8.59
N LYS A 44 -6.11 6.88 9.05
CA LYS A 44 -6.36 6.62 10.47
C LYS A 44 -5.37 5.59 11.02
N GLY A 45 -5.19 4.45 10.34
CA GLY A 45 -4.29 3.39 10.80
C GLY A 45 -2.83 3.82 10.83
N GLU A 46 -2.38 4.54 9.82
CA GLU A 46 -1.04 5.10 9.76
C GLU A 46 -0.83 6.16 10.86
N LYS A 47 -1.83 7.00 11.13
CA LYS A 47 -1.77 8.00 12.21
C LYS A 47 -1.65 7.34 13.59
N ASP A 48 -2.39 6.27 13.82
CA ASP A 48 -2.30 5.51 15.08
C ASP A 48 -0.89 4.92 15.24
N SER A 49 -0.30 4.34 14.19
CA SER A 49 1.07 3.82 14.23
C SER A 49 2.10 4.94 14.42
N THR A 50 1.94 6.08 13.73
CA THR A 50 2.79 7.27 13.90
C THR A 50 2.84 7.70 15.36
N TYR A 51 1.68 7.73 16.05
CA TYR A 51 1.63 8.11 17.46
C TYR A 51 2.56 7.25 18.34
N TYR A 52 2.52 5.92 18.20
CA TYR A 52 3.40 5.03 18.99
C TYR A 52 4.87 5.22 18.62
N LEU A 53 5.18 5.35 17.33
CA LEU A 53 6.56 5.55 16.88
C LEU A 53 7.14 6.89 17.33
N ASP A 54 6.36 7.95 17.28
CA ASP A 54 6.77 9.28 17.73
C ASP A 54 6.96 9.31 19.25
N PHE A 55 6.07 8.66 20.00
CA PHE A 55 6.18 8.55 21.45
C PHE A 55 7.45 7.81 21.87
N ASP A 56 7.72 6.65 21.26
CA ASP A 56 8.82 5.78 21.65
C ASP A 56 10.19 6.22 21.13
N PHE A 57 10.24 6.83 19.93
CA PHE A 57 11.49 7.10 19.21
C PHE A 57 11.67 8.57 18.84
N GLY A 58 10.60 9.37 18.80
CA GLY A 58 10.62 10.71 18.25
C GLY A 58 11.49 11.72 18.99
N SER A 59 11.63 11.60 20.30
CA SER A 59 12.49 12.46 21.13
C SER A 59 13.93 11.92 21.29
N SER A 60 14.17 10.66 20.90
CA SER A 60 15.47 10.01 21.14
C SER A 60 16.52 10.47 20.13
N LEU A 61 17.71 10.83 20.61
CA LEU A 61 18.89 11.11 19.77
C LEU A 61 19.54 9.85 19.19
N ASN A 62 19.16 8.67 19.68
CA ASN A 62 19.70 7.39 19.20
C ASN A 62 18.93 6.83 18.00
N TRP A 63 17.87 7.53 17.57
CA TRP A 63 16.98 7.11 16.49
C TRP A 63 16.70 8.26 15.54
N ALA A 64 16.76 8.01 14.23
CA ALA A 64 16.19 8.85 13.20
C ALA A 64 14.86 8.22 12.74
N VAL A 65 13.79 9.01 12.71
CA VAL A 65 12.44 8.60 12.32
C VAL A 65 12.06 9.34 11.04
N ILE A 66 11.64 8.59 10.03
CA ILE A 66 11.17 9.11 8.75
C ILE A 66 9.80 8.49 8.47
N HIS A 67 8.78 9.33 8.30
CA HIS A 67 7.45 8.90 7.87
C HIS A 67 7.22 9.22 6.38
N ASP A 68 6.40 8.43 5.70
CA ASP A 68 6.00 8.60 4.30
C ASP A 68 7.20 8.79 3.36
N LEU A 69 8.15 7.87 3.37
CA LEU A 69 9.29 7.94 2.48
C LEU A 69 8.94 7.32 1.12
N ARG A 70 8.68 8.17 0.13
CA ARG A 70 8.40 7.73 -1.23
C ARG A 70 9.66 7.80 -2.09
N LEU A 71 10.09 6.67 -2.59
CA LEU A 71 11.30 6.50 -3.39
C LEU A 71 10.94 6.02 -4.79
N GLU A 72 11.67 6.54 -5.77
CA GLU A 72 11.57 6.10 -7.16
C GLU A 72 12.97 5.81 -7.71
N PHE A 73 13.14 4.63 -8.30
CA PHE A 73 14.38 4.20 -8.90
C PHE A 73 14.11 3.17 -10.02
N GLU A 74 14.72 3.34 -11.19
CA GLU A 74 14.55 2.45 -12.36
C GLU A 74 13.06 2.19 -12.70
N ASN A 75 12.25 3.23 -12.74
CA ASN A 75 10.80 3.15 -13.01
C ASN A 75 10.01 2.30 -11.97
N LYS A 76 10.59 2.02 -10.81
CA LYS A 76 9.93 1.36 -9.69
C LYS A 76 9.68 2.36 -8.58
N LEU A 77 8.55 2.18 -7.92
CA LEU A 77 8.09 3.03 -6.84
C LEU A 77 7.97 2.20 -5.56
N ALA A 78 8.43 2.76 -4.44
CA ALA A 78 8.14 2.30 -3.09
C ALA A 78 7.66 3.48 -2.24
N GLN A 79 6.63 3.25 -1.46
CA GLN A 79 6.21 4.17 -0.40
C GLN A 79 6.33 3.42 0.91
N ILE A 80 7.31 3.80 1.71
CA ILE A 80 7.60 3.24 3.03
C ILE A 80 6.83 4.08 4.04
N ASP A 81 5.89 3.47 4.74
CA ASP A 81 5.05 4.18 5.70
C ASP A 81 5.90 4.77 6.83
N HIS A 82 6.80 3.96 7.42
CA HIS A 82 7.73 4.43 8.45
C HIS A 82 9.09 3.74 8.31
N LEU A 83 10.14 4.51 8.51
CA LEU A 83 11.53 4.03 8.56
C LEU A 83 12.20 4.53 9.82
N LEU A 84 12.67 3.61 10.67
CA LEU A 84 13.48 3.93 11.84
C LEU A 84 14.93 3.54 11.58
N ILE A 85 15.87 4.39 11.97
CA ILE A 85 17.31 4.12 11.82
C ILE A 85 17.98 4.33 13.18
N ASN A 86 18.65 3.30 13.70
CA ASN A 86 19.40 3.41 14.94
C ASN A 86 20.90 3.60 14.71
N ARG A 87 21.66 3.81 15.81
CA ARG A 87 23.10 4.06 15.78
C ARG A 87 23.96 2.87 15.33
N PHE A 88 23.38 1.68 15.18
CA PHE A 88 24.03 0.50 14.60
C PHE A 88 23.75 0.34 13.10
N PHE A 89 23.14 1.34 12.47
CA PHE A 89 22.62 1.28 11.09
C PHE A 89 21.67 0.12 10.86
N GLU A 90 20.87 -0.21 11.87
CA GLU A 90 19.69 -1.05 11.67
C GLU A 90 18.55 -0.16 11.18
N PHE A 91 18.00 -0.53 10.04
CA PHE A 91 16.93 0.16 9.35
C PHE A 91 15.66 -0.68 9.48
N TYR A 92 14.75 -0.25 10.30
CA TYR A 92 13.44 -0.88 10.50
C TYR A 92 12.47 -0.33 9.48
N VAL A 93 12.20 -1.10 8.43
CA VAL A 93 11.25 -0.77 7.37
C VAL A 93 9.89 -1.29 7.79
N LEU A 94 8.96 -0.38 8.05
CA LEU A 94 7.68 -0.66 8.69
C LEU A 94 6.55 -0.34 7.71
N GLU A 95 5.73 -1.35 7.44
CA GLU A 95 4.49 -1.25 6.67
C GLU A 95 3.31 -1.29 7.63
N THR A 96 2.40 -0.34 7.56
CA THR A 96 1.23 -0.26 8.44
C THR A 96 -0.01 -0.85 7.77
N LYS A 97 -0.75 -1.67 8.51
CA LYS A 97 -2.05 -2.17 8.10
C LYS A 97 -3.08 -2.01 9.21
N SER A 98 -4.18 -1.36 8.86
CA SER A 98 -5.34 -1.20 9.75
C SER A 98 -6.52 -1.99 9.20
N PHE A 99 -7.11 -2.82 10.06
CA PHE A 99 -8.28 -3.62 9.73
C PHE A 99 -9.40 -3.30 10.72
N SER A 100 -10.58 -2.98 10.21
CA SER A 100 -11.72 -2.60 11.06
C SER A 100 -12.16 -3.71 12.01
N TYR A 101 -11.93 -5.01 11.64
CA TYR A 101 -12.37 -6.16 12.44
C TYR A 101 -11.22 -7.12 12.71
N ALA A 102 -10.82 -7.93 11.71
CA ALA A 102 -9.81 -8.96 11.89
C ALA A 102 -8.96 -9.16 10.63
N LEU A 103 -7.72 -9.57 10.87
CA LEU A 103 -6.81 -10.14 9.89
C LEU A 103 -6.64 -11.62 10.20
N LYS A 104 -6.86 -12.49 9.23
CA LYS A 104 -6.53 -13.92 9.30
C LYS A 104 -5.38 -14.20 8.35
N ILE A 105 -4.37 -14.90 8.84
CA ILE A 105 -3.26 -15.44 8.04
C ILE A 105 -3.46 -16.95 8.00
N THR A 106 -3.49 -17.53 6.80
CA THR A 106 -3.69 -18.98 6.62
C THR A 106 -2.39 -19.75 6.82
N ASN A 107 -2.47 -21.08 6.89
CA ASN A 107 -1.30 -21.94 6.96
C ASN A 107 -0.39 -21.82 5.71
N ASP A 108 -0.97 -21.47 4.57
CA ASP A 108 -0.25 -21.28 3.31
C ASP A 108 0.26 -19.83 3.13
N GLY A 109 0.10 -18.97 4.16
CA GLY A 109 0.58 -17.58 4.16
C GLY A 109 -0.32 -16.61 3.40
N GLU A 110 -1.57 -16.95 3.10
CA GLU A 110 -2.53 -16.02 2.55
C GLU A 110 -3.04 -15.04 3.62
N PHE A 111 -3.20 -13.78 3.23
CA PHE A 111 -3.73 -12.72 4.09
C PHE A 111 -5.20 -12.46 3.74
N LEU A 112 -6.07 -12.55 4.74
CA LEU A 112 -7.51 -12.38 4.61
C LEU A 112 -8.01 -11.31 5.57
N ALA A 113 -8.58 -10.22 5.04
CA ALA A 113 -9.24 -9.19 5.84
C ALA A 113 -10.71 -9.54 6.06
N SER A 114 -11.20 -9.35 7.29
CA SER A 114 -12.62 -9.53 7.63
C SER A 114 -13.41 -8.25 7.38
N TYR A 115 -14.55 -8.39 6.68
CA TYR A 115 -15.54 -7.34 6.48
C TYR A 115 -16.94 -7.96 6.44
N ASN A 116 -17.89 -7.42 7.22
CA ASN A 116 -19.27 -7.94 7.32
C ASN A 116 -19.31 -9.47 7.54
N ASN A 117 -18.53 -9.97 8.48
CA ASN A 117 -18.40 -11.41 8.82
C ASN A 117 -17.96 -12.32 7.66
N LYS A 118 -17.37 -11.75 6.61
CA LYS A 118 -16.78 -12.49 5.48
C LYS A 118 -15.29 -12.16 5.38
N TYR A 119 -14.52 -13.12 4.87
CA TYR A 119 -13.09 -12.96 4.63
C TYR A 119 -12.83 -12.72 3.15
N TYR A 120 -11.97 -11.74 2.87
CA TYR A 120 -11.55 -11.36 1.52
C TYR A 120 -10.03 -11.40 1.45
N GLY A 121 -9.49 -12.04 0.41
CA GLY A 121 -8.05 -12.06 0.15
C GLY A 121 -7.51 -10.64 -0.07
N ILE A 122 -6.38 -10.36 0.55
CA ILE A 122 -5.62 -9.14 0.33
C ILE A 122 -4.19 -9.47 -0.08
N PRO A 123 -3.52 -8.59 -0.84
CA PRO A 123 -2.10 -8.78 -1.14
C PRO A 123 -1.28 -8.91 0.15
N SER A 124 -0.28 -9.79 0.13
CA SER A 124 0.62 -10.00 1.27
C SER A 124 1.36 -8.71 1.62
N PRO A 125 1.17 -8.14 2.82
CA PRO A 125 1.93 -6.97 3.27
C PRO A 125 3.41 -7.31 3.52
N ILE A 126 3.73 -8.55 3.81
CA ILE A 126 5.12 -9.04 3.92
C ILE A 126 5.82 -8.89 2.57
N GLU A 127 5.19 -9.36 1.48
CA GLU A 127 5.74 -9.24 0.14
C GLU A 127 5.76 -7.78 -0.36
N GLN A 128 4.82 -6.97 0.07
CA GLN A 128 4.84 -5.53 -0.19
C GLN A 128 6.07 -4.90 0.46
N ASN A 129 6.28 -5.12 1.75
CA ASN A 129 7.41 -4.54 2.48
C ASN A 129 8.77 -5.08 1.97
N ARG A 130 8.84 -6.35 1.57
CA ARG A 130 10.02 -6.91 0.92
C ARG A 130 10.39 -6.14 -0.37
N ARG A 131 9.42 -5.78 -1.19
CA ARG A 131 9.66 -4.94 -2.40
C ARG A 131 10.14 -3.54 -2.04
N HIS A 132 9.62 -2.94 -0.96
CA HIS A 132 10.07 -1.65 -0.45
C HIS A 132 11.54 -1.71 -0.02
N ILE A 133 11.93 -2.75 0.70
CA ILE A 133 13.31 -2.99 1.14
C ILE A 133 14.26 -3.12 -0.05
N VAL A 134 13.91 -3.91 -1.06
CA VAL A 134 14.74 -4.08 -2.27
C VAL A 134 14.97 -2.74 -2.99
N LEU A 135 13.94 -1.89 -3.06
CA LEU A 135 14.09 -0.58 -3.69
C LEU A 135 14.92 0.38 -2.83
N LEU A 136 14.68 0.39 -1.52
CA LEU A 136 15.45 1.18 -0.54
C LEU A 136 16.93 0.85 -0.62
N GLU A 137 17.29 -0.43 -0.64
CA GLU A 137 18.67 -0.90 -0.74
C GLU A 137 19.35 -0.41 -2.04
N LYS A 138 18.66 -0.51 -3.18
CA LYS A 138 19.14 0.04 -4.46
C LYS A 138 19.40 1.54 -4.39
N VAL A 139 18.46 2.31 -3.81
CA VAL A 139 18.61 3.76 -3.65
C VAL A 139 19.79 4.09 -2.73
N ILE A 140 19.92 3.40 -1.59
CA ILE A 140 21.04 3.58 -0.66
C ILE A 140 22.38 3.37 -1.36
N LYS A 141 22.51 2.30 -2.14
CA LYS A 141 23.72 1.98 -2.89
C LYS A 141 24.00 2.98 -4.00
N ALA A 142 23.02 3.24 -4.85
CA ALA A 142 23.20 4.11 -6.03
C ALA A 142 23.51 5.56 -5.67
N ARG A 143 23.04 6.02 -4.51
CA ARG A 143 23.24 7.41 -4.04
C ARG A 143 24.33 7.54 -2.98
N ASN A 144 25.07 6.48 -2.70
CA ASN A 144 26.15 6.46 -1.68
C ASN A 144 25.68 7.04 -0.34
N ILE A 145 24.48 6.63 0.13
CA ILE A 145 23.85 7.22 1.32
C ILE A 145 24.59 6.88 2.59
N MET A 146 25.13 5.66 2.68
CA MET A 146 25.83 5.19 3.87
C MET A 146 27.21 5.85 4.02
N PRO A 147 27.64 6.13 5.27
CA PRO A 147 28.96 6.68 5.54
C PRO A 147 30.06 5.69 5.24
N THR A 148 31.27 6.21 5.03
CA THR A 148 32.50 5.44 4.93
C THR A 148 33.26 5.51 6.25
N ARG A 149 33.77 4.38 6.72
CA ARG A 149 34.61 4.28 7.92
C ARG A 149 35.87 3.51 7.56
N LEU A 150 37.06 4.08 7.85
CA LEU A 150 38.35 3.51 7.50
C LEU A 150 38.44 3.07 6.02
N GLY A 151 37.92 3.87 5.11
CA GLY A 151 37.89 3.56 3.67
C GLY A 151 36.83 2.54 3.21
N ILE A 152 36.08 1.93 4.13
CA ILE A 152 35.05 0.93 3.84
C ILE A 152 33.66 1.57 4.00
N GLN A 153 32.82 1.48 2.97
CA GLN A 153 31.43 1.92 3.05
C GLN A 153 30.65 1.00 3.99
N MET A 154 29.96 1.59 4.96
CA MET A 154 29.10 0.85 5.88
C MET A 154 27.88 0.31 5.14
N SER A 155 27.35 -0.83 5.58
CA SER A 155 26.12 -1.42 5.05
C SER A 155 25.00 -1.35 6.08
N PRO A 156 23.75 -1.02 5.68
CA PRO A 156 22.61 -1.08 6.58
C PRO A 156 22.23 -2.53 6.89
N ALA A 157 21.73 -2.77 8.10
CA ALA A 157 21.02 -3.99 8.45
C ALA A 157 19.51 -3.73 8.30
N LEU A 158 18.89 -4.27 7.25
CA LEU A 158 17.49 -4.02 6.91
C LEU A 158 16.60 -5.02 7.66
N LYS A 159 15.67 -4.51 8.46
CA LYS A 159 14.68 -5.29 9.22
C LYS A 159 13.28 -4.94 8.73
N SER A 160 12.42 -5.95 8.59
CA SER A 160 11.06 -5.83 8.05
C SER A 160 10.03 -6.12 9.13
N TYR A 161 9.08 -5.21 9.35
CA TYR A 161 7.93 -5.45 10.22
C TYR A 161 6.65 -4.90 9.60
N ILE A 162 5.56 -5.63 9.84
CA ILE A 162 4.20 -5.22 9.47
C ILE A 162 3.49 -4.82 10.76
N LEU A 163 3.19 -3.53 10.86
CA LEU A 163 2.51 -2.96 12.02
C LEU A 163 1.01 -3.09 11.86
N ILE A 164 0.38 -3.84 12.74
CA ILE A 164 -1.08 -3.98 12.80
C ILE A 164 -1.62 -3.08 13.91
N SER A 165 -2.72 -2.38 13.64
CA SER A 165 -3.41 -1.58 14.66
C SER A 165 -3.65 -2.40 15.93
N PRO A 166 -3.40 -1.87 17.13
CA PRO A 166 -3.64 -2.57 18.40
C PRO A 166 -5.07 -3.10 18.56
N GLN A 167 -6.06 -2.41 18.00
CA GLN A 167 -7.47 -2.81 18.08
C GLN A 167 -7.83 -3.96 17.11
N SER A 168 -7.08 -4.19 16.04
CA SER A 168 -7.39 -5.25 15.07
C SER A 168 -7.10 -6.61 15.66
N ARG A 169 -8.02 -7.58 15.54
CA ARG A 169 -7.75 -8.97 15.88
C ARG A 169 -6.88 -9.61 14.80
N VAL A 170 -5.84 -10.36 15.21
CA VAL A 170 -4.99 -11.13 14.28
C VAL A 170 -5.10 -12.61 14.61
N MET A 171 -5.53 -13.40 13.64
CA MET A 171 -5.54 -14.87 13.71
C MET A 171 -4.35 -15.37 12.91
N ARG A 172 -3.47 -16.14 13.59
CA ARG A 172 -2.19 -16.61 13.04
C ARG A 172 -2.20 -18.11 12.89
N PRO A 173 -1.51 -18.67 11.88
CA PRO A 173 -1.16 -20.09 11.85
C PRO A 173 -0.12 -20.40 12.93
N SER A 174 0.15 -21.68 13.14
CA SER A 174 1.33 -22.09 13.92
C SER A 174 2.62 -21.74 13.16
N LEU A 175 3.72 -21.50 13.88
CA LEU A 175 5.03 -21.19 13.28
C LEU A 175 5.55 -22.28 12.34
N GLU A 176 5.14 -23.54 12.56
CA GLU A 176 5.50 -24.67 11.70
C GLU A 176 4.94 -24.56 10.29
N HIS A 177 3.80 -23.88 10.12
CA HIS A 177 3.17 -23.71 8.82
C HIS A 177 3.63 -22.43 8.13
N PHE A 178 3.60 -21.30 8.85
CA PHE A 178 3.97 -20.01 8.28
C PHE A 178 4.47 -19.06 9.36
N ASP A 179 5.68 -18.53 9.16
CA ASP A 179 6.27 -17.57 10.10
C ASP A 179 5.62 -16.19 9.97
N THR A 180 4.94 -15.78 11.03
CA THR A 180 4.31 -14.46 11.17
C THR A 180 5.00 -13.57 12.20
N SER A 181 6.24 -13.87 12.60
CA SER A 181 6.99 -13.14 13.64
C SER A 181 7.17 -11.65 13.30
N MET A 182 7.27 -11.33 12.01
CA MET A 182 7.38 -9.96 11.54
C MET A 182 6.04 -9.19 11.52
N VAL A 183 4.90 -9.86 11.73
CA VAL A 183 3.59 -9.21 11.81
C VAL A 183 3.30 -8.92 13.27
N ILE A 184 3.40 -7.68 13.71
CA ILE A 184 3.31 -7.29 15.12
C ILE A 184 2.26 -6.21 15.33
N LYS A 185 1.87 -5.99 16.58
CA LYS A 185 1.06 -4.84 16.96
C LYS A 185 1.93 -3.59 17.03
N ALA A 186 1.41 -2.44 16.55
CA ALA A 186 2.18 -1.21 16.51
C ALA A 186 2.70 -0.77 17.89
N ASP A 187 1.90 -0.96 18.94
CA ASP A 187 2.24 -0.64 20.34
C ASP A 187 3.27 -1.59 20.98
N THR A 188 3.64 -2.70 20.31
CA THR A 188 4.61 -3.67 20.86
C THR A 188 5.98 -3.58 20.21
N LEU A 189 6.18 -2.74 19.19
CA LEU A 189 7.45 -2.64 18.45
C LEU A 189 8.61 -2.27 19.38
N ARG A 190 8.41 -1.29 20.28
CA ARG A 190 9.47 -0.87 21.21
C ARG A 190 9.96 -2.01 22.08
N SER A 191 9.05 -2.74 22.70
CA SER A 191 9.38 -3.89 23.55
C SER A 191 10.10 -5.01 22.78
N LEU A 192 9.75 -5.20 21.49
CA LEU A 192 10.41 -6.18 20.63
C LEU A 192 11.86 -5.74 20.35
N ILE A 193 12.09 -4.49 19.98
CA ILE A 193 13.42 -3.94 19.71
C ILE A 193 14.31 -4.03 20.95
N ASP A 194 13.78 -3.68 22.12
CA ASP A 194 14.54 -3.75 23.38
C ASP A 194 14.97 -5.19 23.67
N LYS A 195 14.08 -6.18 23.52
CA LYS A 195 14.42 -7.60 23.69
C LYS A 195 15.45 -8.11 22.68
N GLU A 196 15.44 -7.63 21.44
CA GLU A 196 16.47 -7.95 20.44
C GLU A 196 17.83 -7.35 20.83
N SER A 197 17.83 -6.11 21.30
CA SER A 197 19.04 -5.40 21.71
C SER A 197 19.70 -6.06 22.93
N ASP A 198 18.93 -6.54 23.91
CA ASP A 198 19.44 -7.25 25.09
C ASP A 198 20.18 -8.54 24.71
N LYS A 199 19.66 -9.28 23.72
CA LYS A 199 20.31 -10.50 23.20
C LYS A 199 21.66 -10.22 22.56
N ILE A 200 21.80 -9.07 21.87
CA ILE A 200 23.05 -8.65 21.22
C ILE A 200 24.10 -8.24 22.28
N THR A 201 23.67 -7.58 23.35
CA THR A 201 24.57 -7.12 24.44
C THR A 201 25.20 -8.29 25.18
N VAL A 202 24.49 -9.39 25.35
CA VAL A 202 25.01 -10.64 25.96
C VAL A 202 26.02 -11.38 25.06
N GLY A 203 25.93 -11.17 23.72
CA GLY A 203 26.80 -11.85 22.73
C GLY A 203 28.13 -11.18 22.38
N GLY A 204 28.40 -9.97 22.87
CA GLY A 204 29.75 -9.42 22.89
C GLY A 204 30.12 -8.28 21.95
N VAL A 205 31.40 -8.01 22.02
CA VAL A 205 32.27 -6.96 21.48
C VAL A 205 32.11 -6.56 20.01
N ILE A 206 31.46 -7.38 19.17
CA ILE A 206 31.32 -7.14 17.71
C ILE A 206 30.42 -5.94 17.41
N GLY A 207 29.48 -5.60 18.29
CA GLY A 207 28.56 -4.47 18.12
C GLY A 207 29.21 -3.09 18.25
N LEU A 208 30.26 -2.94 19.08
CA LEU A 208 30.90 -1.65 19.36
C LEU A 208 31.57 -1.05 18.12
N GLY A 209 32.12 -1.88 17.24
CA GLY A 209 32.74 -1.44 15.99
C GLY A 209 31.75 -0.80 14.98
N LYS A 210 30.47 -1.06 15.11
CA LYS A 210 29.41 -0.50 14.23
C LYS A 210 28.70 0.72 14.82
N LEU A 211 28.92 1.03 16.10
CA LEU A 211 28.25 2.14 16.77
C LEU A 211 28.62 3.47 16.13
N SER A 212 27.63 4.18 15.65
CA SER A 212 27.77 5.49 15.04
C SER A 212 27.32 6.62 15.99
N SER A 213 27.69 7.86 15.66
CA SER A 213 27.18 9.03 16.39
C SER A 213 25.71 9.32 16.01
N SER A 214 25.01 10.02 16.89
CA SER A 214 23.65 10.51 16.59
C SER A 214 23.63 11.41 15.37
N GLU A 215 24.67 12.25 15.21
CA GLU A 215 24.80 13.14 14.06
C GLU A 215 24.92 12.37 12.74
N THR A 216 25.69 11.28 12.73
CA THR A 216 25.87 10.43 11.53
C THR A 216 24.56 9.79 11.09
N ILE A 217 23.73 9.26 12.01
CA ILE A 217 22.45 8.69 11.63
C ILE A 217 21.46 9.75 11.13
N MET A 218 21.51 10.96 11.70
CA MET A 218 20.71 12.08 11.21
C MET A 218 21.13 12.52 9.80
N ASP A 219 22.45 12.50 9.50
CA ASP A 219 22.93 12.80 8.15
C ASP A 219 22.47 11.73 7.14
N VAL A 220 22.59 10.45 7.47
CA VAL A 220 22.08 9.34 6.66
C VAL A 220 20.59 9.51 6.38
N ALA A 221 19.79 9.82 7.39
CA ALA A 221 18.36 10.06 7.25
C ALA A 221 18.06 11.27 6.34
N ARG A 222 18.79 12.39 6.50
CA ARG A 222 18.66 13.57 5.64
C ARG A 222 19.02 13.28 4.18
N ARG A 223 20.07 12.47 3.92
CA ARG A 223 20.42 12.04 2.55
C ARG A 223 19.31 11.19 1.93
N LEU A 224 18.67 10.31 2.70
CA LEU A 224 17.51 9.56 2.25
C LEU A 224 16.33 10.47 1.88
N ILE A 225 16.04 11.46 2.72
CA ILE A 225 14.95 12.42 2.45
C ILE A 225 15.19 13.23 1.16
N LYS A 226 16.44 13.55 0.81
CA LYS A 226 16.74 14.17 -0.49
C LYS A 226 16.35 13.29 -1.68
N SER A 227 16.13 11.99 -1.46
CA SER A 227 15.64 11.05 -2.48
C SER A 227 14.12 10.92 -2.49
N HIS A 228 13.44 11.52 -1.53
CA HIS A 228 11.98 11.51 -1.46
C HIS A 228 11.37 12.26 -2.64
N LYS A 229 10.36 11.67 -3.26
CA LYS A 229 9.55 12.28 -4.31
C LYS A 229 8.10 12.32 -3.85
N PRO A 230 7.56 13.49 -3.49
CA PRO A 230 6.14 13.61 -3.12
C PRO A 230 5.23 13.06 -4.21
N GLY A 231 4.25 12.26 -3.81
CA GLY A 231 3.24 11.75 -4.73
C GLY A 231 2.09 12.75 -4.85
N LYS A 232 1.73 13.11 -6.08
CA LYS A 232 0.46 13.78 -6.36
C LYS A 232 -0.39 12.83 -7.19
N VAL A 233 -1.62 12.58 -6.76
CA VAL A 233 -2.58 11.75 -7.49
C VAL A 233 -3.55 12.68 -8.20
N ASP A 234 -3.58 12.59 -9.53
CA ASP A 234 -4.63 13.22 -10.30
C ASP A 234 -5.85 12.28 -10.35
N PHE A 235 -6.78 12.50 -9.43
CA PHE A 235 -7.99 11.69 -9.33
C PHE A 235 -8.94 11.88 -10.52
N ARG A 236 -8.97 13.07 -11.17
CA ARG A 236 -9.80 13.32 -12.34
C ARG A 236 -9.37 12.43 -13.51
N SER A 237 -8.08 12.45 -13.81
CA SER A 237 -7.48 11.59 -14.84
C SER A 237 -7.60 10.11 -14.48
N ARG A 238 -7.37 9.74 -13.21
CA ARG A 238 -7.45 8.35 -12.72
C ARG A 238 -8.86 7.74 -12.89
N PHE A 239 -9.90 8.52 -12.69
CA PHE A 239 -11.29 8.08 -12.87
C PHE A 239 -11.85 8.41 -14.27
N GLY A 240 -11.03 8.96 -15.18
CA GLY A 240 -11.43 9.25 -16.56
C GLY A 240 -12.45 10.39 -16.71
N ILE A 241 -12.56 11.25 -15.67
CA ILE A 241 -13.58 12.33 -15.63
C ILE A 241 -13.29 13.38 -16.71
N ASP A 242 -12.03 13.70 -16.98
CA ASP A 242 -11.66 14.73 -17.96
C ASP A 242 -11.89 14.29 -19.42
N LYS A 243 -11.75 12.98 -19.71
CA LYS A 243 -12.00 12.44 -21.07
C LYS A 243 -13.46 12.51 -21.50
N LYS A 244 -14.40 12.54 -20.53
CA LYS A 244 -15.84 12.66 -20.84
C LYS A 244 -16.28 14.12 -20.99
N ALA A 245 -15.61 15.09 -20.36
CA ALA A 245 -15.92 16.51 -20.54
C ALA A 245 -15.58 16.98 -21.96
N GLU A 246 -14.46 16.55 -22.53
CA GLU A 246 -14.08 16.86 -23.92
C GLU A 246 -15.00 16.20 -24.96
N SER A 247 -15.66 15.06 -24.63
CA SER A 247 -16.61 14.40 -25.53
C SER A 247 -18.00 15.02 -25.55
N ILE A 248 -18.32 15.93 -24.62
CA ILE A 248 -19.62 16.62 -24.57
C ILE A 248 -19.56 17.97 -25.29
N ASP A 249 -18.42 18.66 -25.29
CA ASP A 249 -18.26 19.95 -25.98
C ASP A 249 -17.98 19.82 -27.50
N THR A 250 -17.66 18.62 -27.99
CA THR A 250 -17.41 18.41 -29.44
C THR A 250 -18.61 17.86 -30.22
N ALA A 251 -19.80 17.83 -29.61
CA ALA A 251 -21.02 17.35 -30.29
C ALA A 251 -21.75 18.38 -31.18
N ALA A 252 -21.05 19.45 -31.59
CA ALA A 252 -21.56 20.43 -32.50
C ALA A 252 -20.61 20.71 -33.68
N GLU A 253 -20.18 19.69 -34.42
CA GLU A 253 -19.81 19.84 -35.83
C GLU A 253 -19.68 18.49 -36.56
N LYS A 254 -20.16 18.46 -37.76
CA LYS A 254 -20.53 17.39 -38.70
C LYS A 254 -19.43 16.36 -39.04
N ILE A 255 -19.91 15.12 -39.13
CA ILE A 255 -19.43 13.87 -39.73
C ILE A 255 -18.65 14.03 -41.07
N PRO A 256 -17.62 13.15 -41.36
CA PRO A 256 -17.93 11.99 -42.16
C PRO A 256 -17.33 10.65 -41.71
N ILE A 257 -18.07 9.64 -42.05
CA ILE A 257 -18.07 8.20 -41.91
C ILE A 257 -16.69 7.53 -42.12
N GLY A 258 -16.29 6.68 -41.14
CA GLY A 258 -15.26 5.66 -41.32
C GLY A 258 -15.42 4.56 -40.27
N ASN A 259 -15.70 3.34 -40.73
CA ASN A 259 -16.08 2.13 -40.02
C ASN A 259 -15.26 1.81 -38.72
N GLU A 260 -15.91 1.92 -37.56
CA GLU A 260 -15.55 1.11 -36.39
C GLU A 260 -16.81 0.39 -35.88
N LYS A 261 -16.67 -0.92 -35.65
CA LYS A 261 -17.75 -1.82 -35.24
C LYS A 261 -18.24 -1.41 -33.84
N ASN A 262 -19.34 -0.72 -33.79
CA ASN A 262 -20.09 -0.37 -32.58
C ASN A 262 -20.72 -1.67 -32.02
N ILE A 263 -20.02 -2.34 -31.08
CA ILE A 263 -20.59 -3.50 -30.38
C ILE A 263 -21.62 -2.97 -29.39
N LYS A 264 -22.89 -2.92 -29.82
CA LYS A 264 -24.01 -2.64 -28.92
C LYS A 264 -24.06 -3.73 -27.85
N VAL A 265 -23.79 -3.37 -26.58
CA VAL A 265 -23.96 -4.27 -25.45
C VAL A 265 -25.43 -4.71 -25.40
N PRO A 266 -25.74 -6.01 -25.56
CA PRO A 266 -27.14 -6.46 -25.61
C PRO A 266 -27.75 -6.44 -24.21
N ILE A 267 -29.06 -6.25 -24.15
CA ILE A 267 -29.81 -6.36 -22.89
C ILE A 267 -30.12 -7.83 -22.56
N CYS A 268 -30.24 -8.13 -21.28
CA CYS A 268 -30.58 -9.46 -20.80
C CYS A 268 -31.97 -9.91 -21.26
N PRO A 269 -32.11 -11.08 -21.93
CA PRO A 269 -33.41 -11.54 -22.44
C PRO A 269 -34.39 -11.97 -21.34
N LYS A 270 -33.90 -12.13 -20.07
CA LYS A 270 -34.76 -12.55 -18.95
C LYS A 270 -35.26 -11.39 -18.08
N CYS A 271 -34.50 -10.34 -17.87
CA CYS A 271 -34.87 -9.29 -16.93
C CYS A 271 -34.67 -7.87 -17.48
N GLY A 272 -34.23 -7.71 -18.72
CA GLY A 272 -34.02 -6.40 -19.35
C GLY A 272 -32.82 -5.60 -18.86
N ALA A 273 -32.07 -6.08 -17.85
CA ALA A 273 -30.87 -5.41 -17.37
C ALA A 273 -29.72 -5.52 -18.40
N ASN A 274 -28.72 -4.65 -18.30
CA ASN A 274 -27.52 -4.73 -19.12
C ASN A 274 -26.82 -6.08 -18.95
N THR A 275 -26.09 -6.51 -19.98
CA THR A 275 -25.23 -7.69 -19.90
C THR A 275 -23.75 -7.29 -19.81
N VAL A 276 -22.93 -8.19 -19.28
CA VAL A 276 -21.47 -8.07 -19.21
C VAL A 276 -20.82 -9.25 -19.89
N LEU A 277 -19.69 -9.03 -20.54
CA LEU A 277 -18.93 -10.11 -21.16
C LEU A 277 -18.36 -11.03 -20.09
N ARG A 278 -18.54 -12.34 -20.24
CA ARG A 278 -18.06 -13.37 -19.32
C ARG A 278 -17.46 -14.53 -20.08
N THR A 279 -16.47 -15.19 -19.48
CA THR A 279 -15.86 -16.42 -20.01
C THR A 279 -16.44 -17.63 -19.29
N ALA A 280 -16.82 -18.65 -20.02
CA ALA A 280 -17.31 -19.92 -19.46
C ALA A 280 -16.17 -20.69 -18.80
N MET A 281 -16.28 -20.96 -17.49
CA MET A 281 -15.22 -21.61 -16.70
C MET A 281 -15.35 -23.13 -16.65
N LYS A 282 -16.50 -23.72 -17.05
CA LYS A 282 -16.76 -25.16 -16.94
C LYS A 282 -17.67 -25.66 -18.09
N GLY A 283 -17.61 -26.96 -18.39
CA GLY A 283 -18.44 -27.62 -19.38
C GLY A 283 -17.83 -27.61 -20.78
N SER A 284 -18.61 -28.11 -21.78
CA SER A 284 -18.18 -28.25 -23.19
C SER A 284 -17.84 -26.92 -23.89
N LYS A 285 -18.18 -25.77 -23.29
CA LYS A 285 -17.91 -24.42 -23.79
C LYS A 285 -16.90 -23.65 -22.90
N ALA A 286 -16.12 -24.34 -22.07
CA ALA A 286 -15.07 -23.70 -21.26
C ALA A 286 -14.12 -22.92 -22.16
N GLY A 287 -13.78 -21.67 -21.75
CA GLY A 287 -12.94 -20.74 -22.53
C GLY A 287 -13.70 -19.88 -23.55
N SER A 288 -14.99 -20.16 -23.86
CA SER A 288 -15.78 -19.30 -24.75
C SER A 288 -16.36 -18.11 -24.01
N GLU A 289 -16.45 -16.97 -24.72
CA GLU A 289 -17.05 -15.75 -24.21
C GLU A 289 -18.57 -15.68 -24.52
N PHE A 290 -19.33 -15.10 -23.61
CA PHE A 290 -20.75 -14.88 -23.73
C PHE A 290 -21.21 -13.66 -22.94
N TRP A 291 -22.34 -13.09 -23.30
CA TRP A 291 -22.99 -12.02 -22.56
C TRP A 291 -23.79 -12.61 -21.38
N GLY A 292 -23.40 -12.34 -20.15
CA GLY A 292 -24.11 -12.71 -18.93
C GLY A 292 -24.81 -11.53 -18.28
N CYS A 293 -25.97 -11.75 -17.66
CA CYS A 293 -26.69 -10.68 -16.96
C CYS A 293 -25.84 -10.02 -15.88
N SER A 294 -25.87 -8.68 -15.81
CA SER A 294 -25.15 -7.91 -14.79
C SER A 294 -25.68 -8.18 -13.38
N THR A 295 -26.96 -8.58 -13.24
CA THR A 295 -27.59 -8.87 -11.95
C THR A 295 -27.38 -10.32 -11.46
N TYR A 296 -26.53 -11.12 -12.12
CA TYR A 296 -26.18 -12.45 -11.61
C TYR A 296 -25.62 -12.36 -10.17
N PRO A 297 -26.00 -13.26 -9.24
CA PRO A 297 -26.77 -14.52 -9.42
C PRO A 297 -28.29 -14.38 -9.36
N LYS A 298 -28.85 -13.18 -9.14
CA LYS A 298 -30.31 -12.97 -9.09
C LYS A 298 -31.00 -13.32 -10.41
N CYS A 299 -30.38 -12.95 -11.52
CA CYS A 299 -30.82 -13.34 -12.85
C CYS A 299 -29.72 -14.13 -13.58
N LYS A 300 -30.06 -15.30 -14.11
CA LYS A 300 -29.16 -16.20 -14.85
C LYS A 300 -29.34 -16.09 -16.38
N GLY A 301 -29.75 -14.90 -16.88
CA GLY A 301 -29.89 -14.66 -18.30
C GLY A 301 -28.54 -14.61 -19.00
N THR A 302 -28.44 -15.27 -20.17
CA THR A 302 -27.22 -15.26 -21.01
C THR A 302 -27.58 -15.04 -22.46
N ARG A 303 -26.66 -14.53 -23.27
CA ARG A 303 -26.77 -14.36 -24.73
C ARG A 303 -25.42 -14.70 -25.38
N ALA A 304 -25.44 -15.37 -26.50
CA ALA A 304 -24.22 -15.70 -27.24
C ALA A 304 -23.58 -14.42 -27.81
N LEU A 305 -22.26 -14.42 -27.96
CA LEU A 305 -21.55 -13.49 -28.81
C LEU A 305 -21.86 -13.88 -30.28
N ASN A 306 -22.52 -13.00 -31.02
CA ASN A 306 -22.67 -13.14 -32.47
C ASN A 306 -21.52 -12.43 -33.16
#